data_cd10ef7ca231f116bbb0f97924d0aa4b
#
_entry.id   cd10ef7ca231f116bbb0f97924d0aa4b
#
_cell.length_a   1.000
_cell.length_b   1.000
_cell.length_c   1.000
_cell.angle_alpha   90.00
_cell.angle_beta   90.00
_cell.angle_gamma   90.00
#
_symmetry.space_group_name_H-M   'P 1'
#
loop_
_entity.id
_entity.type
_entity.pdbx_description
1 polymer ?
#
loop_
_entity_poly.entity_id
_entity_poly.type
_entity_poly.pdbx_seq_one_letter_code
_entity_poly.pdbx_strand_id
1 'polypeptide(L)'
;MYPISFEADPALEGRNRLTTFFRYIVAIPWLIVAYIYGIVAEIAAIIAWFAIVFTGRYPEGLYNFNAGYLRMSSRTNSFLYLLTDEFPPFGGEEGPGYPVRIGVPAPLDAYSRLKTGLRLIIGIPVMLLAFVQAIILYVVAIIAWFAILFTGKLGEGLFNPMRSAMAYLVRTTGYFLLITEDYPPFSYEESGAAPAGQISSETAPPPTPEG
;
A
#
# COMPACT_ATOMS: atom_id res chain seq x y z
N MET A 1 9.91 6.82 -10.68
CA MET A 1 8.67 6.50 -9.93
C MET A 1 8.79 5.10 -9.37
N TYR A 2 8.51 4.88 -8.08
CA TYR A 2 8.61 3.55 -7.48
C TYR A 2 7.49 2.64 -8.02
N PRO A 3 7.76 1.36 -8.36
CA PRO A 3 6.80 0.50 -9.05
C PRO A 3 5.50 0.24 -8.27
N ILE A 4 5.57 0.20 -6.93
CA ILE A 4 4.39 0.02 -6.08
C ILE A 4 3.88 1.40 -5.65
N SER A 5 2.65 1.73 -6.05
CA SER A 5 1.97 2.95 -5.62
C SER A 5 1.01 2.68 -4.45
N PHE A 6 0.86 3.68 -3.60
CA PHE A 6 -0.12 3.71 -2.52
C PHE A 6 -0.82 5.06 -2.54
N GLU A 7 -2.12 5.04 -2.67
CA GLU A 7 -2.97 6.22 -2.65
C GLU A 7 -4.09 6.03 -1.64
N ALA A 8 -4.38 7.09 -0.89
CA ALA A 8 -5.50 7.12 0.03
C ALA A 8 -6.22 8.46 -0.11
N ASP A 9 -7.50 8.41 -0.37
CA ASP A 9 -8.34 9.60 -0.48
C ASP A 9 -8.54 10.21 0.91
N PRO A 10 -8.35 11.54 1.08
CA PRO A 10 -8.43 12.16 2.38
C PRO A 10 -9.88 12.21 2.90
N ALA A 11 -10.17 11.44 3.94
CA ALA A 11 -11.43 11.47 4.68
C ALA A 11 -11.26 12.36 5.93
N LEU A 12 -11.29 13.68 5.76
CA LEU A 12 -10.93 14.63 6.82
C LEU A 12 -12.11 15.00 7.72
N GLU A 13 -13.34 14.99 7.18
CA GLU A 13 -14.55 15.39 7.89
C GLU A 13 -15.59 14.27 7.92
N GLY A 14 -16.60 14.40 8.79
CA GLY A 14 -17.69 13.43 8.87
C GLY A 14 -17.29 12.05 9.36
N ARG A 15 -16.20 11.95 10.13
CA ARG A 15 -15.67 10.68 10.63
C ARG A 15 -16.64 10.03 11.62
N ASN A 16 -16.82 8.72 11.47
CA ASN A 16 -17.73 7.96 12.33
C ASN A 16 -17.05 7.63 13.67
N ARG A 17 -17.49 8.32 14.74
CA ARG A 17 -16.95 8.18 16.10
C ARG A 17 -17.19 6.78 16.67
N LEU A 18 -18.36 6.18 16.39
CA LEU A 18 -18.70 4.85 16.90
C LEU A 18 -17.82 3.78 16.23
N THR A 19 -17.70 3.84 14.91
CA THR A 19 -16.78 2.96 14.18
C THR A 19 -15.33 3.17 14.65
N THR A 20 -14.92 4.40 14.90
CA THR A 20 -13.57 4.71 15.41
C THR A 20 -13.34 4.10 16.78
N PHE A 21 -14.32 4.18 17.70
CA PHE A 21 -14.22 3.60 19.04
C PHE A 21 -14.12 2.08 19.02
N PHE A 22 -14.98 1.42 18.25
CA PHE A 22 -15.03 -0.05 18.17
C PHE A 22 -14.18 -0.64 17.04
N ARG A 23 -13.34 0.16 16.39
CA ARG A 23 -12.61 -0.18 15.15
C ARG A 23 -11.88 -1.51 15.22
N TYR A 24 -11.14 -1.75 16.30
CA TYR A 24 -10.41 -3.02 16.47
C TYR A 24 -11.33 -4.22 16.63
N ILE A 25 -12.47 -4.04 17.28
CA ILE A 25 -13.47 -5.11 17.48
C ILE A 25 -14.15 -5.45 16.14
N VAL A 26 -14.59 -4.43 15.42
CA VAL A 26 -15.26 -4.65 14.12
C VAL A 26 -14.29 -5.13 13.05
N ALA A 27 -12.99 -4.88 13.20
CA ALA A 27 -11.95 -5.33 12.27
C ALA A 27 -11.53 -6.80 12.50
N ILE A 28 -11.93 -7.45 13.60
CA ILE A 28 -11.51 -8.84 13.93
C ILE A 28 -11.66 -9.81 12.74
N PRO A 29 -12.78 -9.85 11.99
CA PRO A 29 -12.92 -10.75 10.84
C PRO A 29 -11.85 -10.54 9.78
N TRP A 30 -11.56 -9.27 9.45
CA TRP A 30 -10.52 -8.92 8.46
C TRP A 30 -9.12 -9.24 8.97
N LEU A 31 -8.87 -9.04 10.27
CA LEU A 31 -7.59 -9.41 10.90
C LEU A 31 -7.32 -10.90 10.84
N ILE A 32 -8.34 -11.73 11.12
CA ILE A 32 -8.21 -13.19 11.03
C ILE A 32 -7.90 -13.60 9.58
N VAL A 33 -8.65 -13.08 8.60
CA VAL A 33 -8.43 -13.40 7.20
C VAL A 33 -7.05 -12.90 6.74
N ALA A 34 -6.68 -11.65 7.08
CA ALA A 34 -5.37 -11.09 6.73
C ALA A 34 -4.22 -11.87 7.37
N TYR A 35 -4.39 -12.36 8.60
CA TYR A 35 -3.39 -13.17 9.30
C TYR A 35 -3.18 -14.53 8.62
N ILE A 36 -4.27 -15.23 8.31
CA ILE A 36 -4.20 -16.53 7.62
C ILE A 36 -3.61 -16.34 6.22
N TYR A 37 -4.08 -15.32 5.48
CA TYR A 37 -3.54 -15.00 4.15
C TYR A 37 -2.06 -14.65 4.24
N GLY A 38 -1.64 -13.91 5.28
CA GLY A 38 -0.25 -13.55 5.52
C GLY A 38 0.68 -14.75 5.70
N ILE A 39 0.29 -15.73 6.52
CA ILE A 39 1.06 -16.97 6.69
C ILE A 39 1.28 -17.67 5.34
N VAL A 40 0.22 -17.79 4.54
CA VAL A 40 0.32 -18.44 3.21
C VAL A 40 1.16 -17.59 2.25
N ALA A 41 1.04 -16.25 2.31
CA ALA A 41 1.84 -15.34 1.50
C ALA A 41 3.34 -15.39 1.85
N GLU A 42 3.68 -15.53 3.13
CA GLU A 42 5.08 -15.72 3.55
C GLU A 42 5.65 -17.04 3.02
N ILE A 43 4.90 -18.13 3.10
CA ILE A 43 5.29 -19.41 2.53
C ILE A 43 5.45 -19.28 1.00
N ALA A 44 4.50 -18.65 0.33
CA ALA A 44 4.56 -18.38 -1.10
C ALA A 44 5.79 -17.53 -1.48
N ALA A 45 6.13 -16.51 -0.67
CA ALA A 45 7.33 -15.70 -0.88
C ALA A 45 8.61 -16.50 -0.70
N ILE A 46 8.68 -17.42 0.28
CA ILE A 46 9.83 -18.32 0.45
C ILE A 46 9.99 -19.23 -0.77
N ILE A 47 8.90 -19.85 -1.24
CA ILE A 47 8.94 -20.70 -2.44
C ILE A 47 9.37 -19.88 -3.67
N ALA A 48 8.82 -18.67 -3.83
CA ALA A 48 9.20 -17.74 -4.89
C ALA A 48 10.67 -17.32 -4.80
N TRP A 49 11.20 -17.12 -3.60
CA TRP A 49 12.61 -16.81 -3.39
C TRP A 49 13.52 -17.93 -3.95
N PHE A 50 13.22 -19.19 -3.62
CA PHE A 50 13.95 -20.33 -4.20
C PHE A 50 13.77 -20.39 -5.72
N ALA A 51 12.54 -20.23 -6.23
CA ALA A 51 12.28 -20.24 -7.66
C ALA A 51 13.12 -19.18 -8.39
N ILE A 52 13.16 -17.94 -7.90
CA ILE A 52 13.92 -16.85 -8.51
C ILE A 52 15.44 -17.13 -8.42
N VAL A 53 15.95 -17.55 -7.27
CA VAL A 53 17.40 -17.83 -7.10
C VAL A 53 17.87 -18.89 -8.08
N PHE A 54 17.08 -19.94 -8.32
CA PHE A 54 17.49 -21.03 -9.22
C PHE A 54 17.14 -20.78 -10.68
N THR A 55 15.99 -20.17 -10.99
CA THR A 55 15.50 -20.02 -12.37
C THR A 55 15.57 -18.59 -12.91
N GLY A 56 15.65 -17.58 -12.04
CA GLY A 56 15.55 -16.16 -12.39
C GLY A 56 14.13 -15.71 -12.71
N ARG A 57 13.13 -16.52 -12.42
CA ARG A 57 11.71 -16.23 -12.73
C ARG A 57 10.83 -16.35 -11.49
N TYR A 58 9.89 -15.44 -11.36
CA TYR A 58 8.85 -15.52 -10.36
C TYR A 58 7.66 -16.31 -10.95
N PRO A 59 7.23 -17.44 -10.36
CA PRO A 59 6.04 -18.16 -10.83
C PRO A 59 4.80 -17.26 -10.73
N GLU A 60 4.09 -17.09 -11.82
CA GLU A 60 2.97 -16.12 -11.94
C GLU A 60 1.88 -16.33 -10.88
N GLY A 61 1.52 -17.58 -10.60
CA GLY A 61 0.53 -17.89 -9.57
C GLY A 61 0.92 -17.41 -8.18
N LEU A 62 2.22 -17.58 -7.80
CA LEU A 62 2.74 -17.09 -6.51
C LEU A 62 2.83 -15.56 -6.50
N TYR A 63 3.18 -14.95 -7.64
CA TYR A 63 3.23 -13.50 -7.78
C TYR A 63 1.84 -12.89 -7.56
N ASN A 64 0.84 -13.38 -8.28
CA ASN A 64 -0.54 -12.89 -8.20
C ASN A 64 -1.11 -13.08 -6.78
N PHE A 65 -0.81 -14.21 -6.14
CA PHE A 65 -1.20 -14.47 -4.77
C PHE A 65 -0.60 -13.46 -3.79
N ASN A 66 0.71 -13.19 -3.89
CA ASN A 66 1.40 -12.22 -3.03
C ASN A 66 0.97 -10.76 -3.33
N ALA A 67 0.69 -10.42 -4.58
CA ALA A 67 0.12 -9.13 -4.97
C ALA A 67 -1.28 -8.94 -4.37
N GLY A 68 -2.11 -9.98 -4.38
CA GLY A 68 -3.42 -9.99 -3.73
C GLY A 68 -3.31 -9.78 -2.21
N TYR A 69 -2.40 -10.48 -1.55
CA TYR A 69 -2.12 -10.27 -0.12
C TYR A 69 -1.69 -8.83 0.17
N LEU A 70 -0.77 -8.28 -0.63
CA LEU A 70 -0.32 -6.89 -0.45
C LEU A 70 -1.48 -5.91 -0.51
N ARG A 71 -2.39 -6.05 -1.49
CA ARG A 71 -3.58 -5.18 -1.61
C ARG A 71 -4.51 -5.33 -0.42
N MET A 72 -4.88 -6.55 -0.05
CA MET A 72 -5.79 -6.82 1.05
C MET A 72 -5.23 -6.34 2.38
N SER A 73 -4.00 -6.69 2.72
CA SER A 73 -3.36 -6.30 3.98
C SER A 73 -3.19 -4.79 4.09
N SER A 74 -2.83 -4.11 2.99
CA SER A 74 -2.69 -2.65 2.96
C SER A 74 -4.02 -1.94 3.19
N ARG A 75 -5.13 -2.43 2.59
CA ARG A 75 -6.48 -1.89 2.82
C ARG A 75 -6.94 -2.12 4.26
N THR A 76 -6.73 -3.32 4.79
CA THR A 76 -7.05 -3.65 6.18
C THR A 76 -6.28 -2.77 7.16
N ASN A 77 -4.98 -2.59 6.95
CA ASN A 77 -4.16 -1.70 7.77
C ASN A 77 -4.58 -0.23 7.62
N SER A 78 -4.92 0.23 6.42
CA SER A 78 -5.42 1.59 6.21
C SER A 78 -6.73 1.85 6.96
N PHE A 79 -7.62 0.88 7.03
CA PHE A 79 -8.79 0.94 7.88
C PHE A 79 -8.39 0.98 9.36
N LEU A 80 -7.53 0.09 9.84
CA LEU A 80 -7.10 0.05 11.24
C LEU A 80 -6.42 1.35 11.70
N TYR A 81 -5.57 1.92 10.86
CA TYR A 81 -4.83 3.15 11.15
C TYR A 81 -5.56 4.43 10.73
N LEU A 82 -6.89 4.40 10.64
CA LEU A 82 -7.74 5.60 10.51
C LEU A 82 -7.57 6.39 9.19
N LEU A 83 -6.97 5.81 8.14
CA LEU A 83 -6.91 6.46 6.83
C LEU A 83 -8.25 6.50 6.12
N THR A 84 -9.14 5.52 6.40
CA THR A 84 -10.51 5.47 5.89
C THR A 84 -11.46 4.90 6.95
N ASP A 85 -12.77 5.21 6.85
CA ASP A 85 -13.82 4.59 7.65
C ASP A 85 -14.57 3.49 6.88
N GLU A 86 -14.29 3.34 5.60
CA GLU A 86 -14.89 2.29 4.79
C GLU A 86 -14.27 0.93 5.10
N PHE A 87 -15.12 -0.09 5.21
CA PHE A 87 -14.65 -1.46 5.44
C PHE A 87 -13.90 -1.99 4.23
N PRO A 88 -12.72 -2.60 4.43
CA PRO A 88 -11.97 -3.14 3.32
C PRO A 88 -12.70 -4.34 2.69
N PRO A 89 -12.64 -4.52 1.36
CA PRO A 89 -13.16 -5.70 0.71
C PRO A 89 -12.38 -6.96 1.15
N PHE A 90 -13.07 -8.09 1.27
CA PHE A 90 -12.44 -9.38 1.50
C PHE A 90 -11.80 -9.88 0.20
N GLY A 91 -10.57 -9.57 -0.06
CA GLY A 91 -9.86 -10.03 -1.23
C GLY A 91 -8.77 -9.08 -1.69
N GLY A 92 -7.87 -9.61 -2.53
CA GLY A 92 -6.75 -8.87 -3.09
C GLY A 92 -7.01 -8.32 -4.48
N GLU A 93 -8.26 -8.32 -4.94
CA GLU A 93 -8.63 -7.84 -6.26
C GLU A 93 -8.55 -6.31 -6.37
N GLU A 94 -8.34 -5.81 -7.58
CA GLU A 94 -8.46 -4.39 -7.87
C GLU A 94 -9.96 -4.04 -7.89
N GLY A 95 -10.45 -3.49 -6.76
CA GLY A 95 -11.83 -3.03 -6.66
C GLY A 95 -11.95 -1.54 -7.04
N PRO A 96 -12.74 -1.17 -8.05
CA PRO A 96 -13.05 0.22 -8.30
C PRO A 96 -13.88 0.77 -7.12
N GLY A 97 -13.53 1.99 -6.67
CA GLY A 97 -14.34 2.74 -5.70
C GLY A 97 -13.91 2.66 -4.25
N TYR A 98 -12.95 1.83 -3.86
CA TYR A 98 -12.42 1.86 -2.49
C TYR A 98 -11.42 3.03 -2.31
N PRO A 99 -11.49 3.80 -1.21
CA PRO A 99 -10.67 5.01 -1.02
C PRO A 99 -9.17 4.76 -0.97
N VAL A 100 -8.74 3.52 -0.73
CA VAL A 100 -7.32 3.16 -0.68
C VAL A 100 -6.99 2.25 -1.86
N ARG A 101 -6.11 2.75 -2.73
CA ARG A 101 -5.66 2.08 -3.95
C ARG A 101 -4.20 1.70 -3.85
N ILE A 102 -3.88 0.46 -4.22
CA ILE A 102 -2.52 -0.06 -4.25
C ILE A 102 -2.22 -0.53 -5.67
N GLY A 103 -1.39 0.24 -6.37
CA GLY A 103 -0.88 -0.17 -7.68
C GLY A 103 0.26 -1.16 -7.51
N VAL A 104 0.12 -2.32 -8.14
CA VAL A 104 1.14 -3.37 -8.17
C VAL A 104 1.58 -3.55 -9.62
N PRO A 105 2.90 -3.51 -9.92
CA PRO A 105 3.39 -3.67 -11.29
C PRO A 105 3.10 -5.08 -11.82
N ALA A 106 3.27 -5.29 -13.10
CA ALA A 106 3.35 -6.63 -13.65
C ALA A 106 4.65 -7.34 -13.19
N PRO A 107 4.68 -8.68 -13.11
CA PRO A 107 5.89 -9.40 -12.80
C PRO A 107 6.98 -9.10 -13.85
N LEU A 108 8.24 -9.06 -13.40
CA LEU A 108 9.37 -8.85 -14.30
C LEU A 108 9.63 -10.09 -15.15
N ASP A 109 10.04 -9.90 -16.39
CA ASP A 109 10.42 -11.01 -17.29
C ASP A 109 11.61 -11.82 -16.74
N ALA A 110 12.53 -11.17 -16.04
CA ALA A 110 13.66 -11.76 -15.39
C ALA A 110 14.03 -11.03 -14.09
N TYR A 111 14.28 -11.79 -13.03
CA TYR A 111 14.71 -11.33 -11.73
C TYR A 111 16.22 -11.58 -11.53
N SER A 112 16.89 -10.66 -10.85
CA SER A 112 18.30 -10.83 -10.47
C SER A 112 18.44 -11.85 -9.33
N ARG A 113 19.05 -13.00 -9.61
CA ARG A 113 19.30 -14.05 -8.63
C ARG A 113 20.13 -13.56 -7.45
N LEU A 114 21.13 -12.70 -7.72
CA LEU A 114 22.01 -12.17 -6.68
C LEU A 114 21.28 -11.18 -5.77
N LYS A 115 20.51 -10.23 -6.34
CA LYS A 115 19.71 -9.30 -5.55
C LYS A 115 18.69 -10.05 -4.69
N THR A 116 18.02 -11.04 -5.27
CA THR A 116 17.05 -11.87 -4.54
C THR A 116 17.73 -12.69 -3.45
N GLY A 117 18.86 -13.33 -3.73
CA GLY A 117 19.59 -14.11 -2.74
C GLY A 117 20.09 -13.29 -1.55
N LEU A 118 20.54 -12.05 -1.80
CA LEU A 118 21.05 -11.15 -0.76
C LEU A 118 19.98 -10.22 -0.18
N ARG A 119 18.71 -10.35 -0.59
CA ARG A 119 17.62 -9.44 -0.25
C ARG A 119 17.46 -9.20 1.26
N LEU A 120 17.58 -10.23 2.07
CA LEU A 120 17.47 -10.11 3.52
C LEU A 120 18.59 -9.23 4.10
N ILE A 121 19.82 -9.36 3.60
CA ILE A 121 20.97 -8.57 4.06
C ILE A 121 20.84 -7.12 3.57
N ILE A 122 20.57 -6.94 2.27
CA ILE A 122 20.40 -5.62 1.65
C ILE A 122 19.15 -4.92 2.22
N GLY A 123 18.14 -5.67 2.64
CA GLY A 123 16.90 -5.17 3.21
C GLY A 123 17.00 -4.70 4.67
N ILE A 124 18.12 -4.95 5.40
CA ILE A 124 18.24 -4.53 6.80
C ILE A 124 17.98 -3.02 7.00
N PRO A 125 18.56 -2.10 6.22
CA PRO A 125 18.27 -0.67 6.35
C PRO A 125 16.78 -0.33 6.06
N VAL A 126 16.15 -1.04 5.11
CA VAL A 126 14.72 -0.88 4.81
C VAL A 126 13.87 -1.29 6.00
N MET A 127 14.20 -2.42 6.64
CA MET A 127 13.48 -2.89 7.84
C MET A 127 13.63 -1.91 9.01
N LEU A 128 14.82 -1.35 9.19
CA LEU A 128 15.06 -0.37 10.26
C LEU A 128 14.22 0.90 10.04
N LEU A 129 14.19 1.40 8.80
CA LEU A 129 13.37 2.56 8.47
C LEU A 129 11.87 2.23 8.52
N ALA A 130 11.47 1.04 8.09
CA ALA A 130 10.08 0.58 8.22
C ALA A 130 9.64 0.51 9.68
N PHE A 131 10.52 0.09 10.59
CA PHE A 131 10.26 0.10 12.02
C PHE A 131 10.03 1.53 12.55
N VAL A 132 10.85 2.50 12.14
CA VAL A 132 10.65 3.92 12.49
C VAL A 132 9.32 4.43 11.94
N GLN A 133 9.00 4.14 10.67
CA GLN A 133 7.73 4.54 10.06
C GLN A 133 6.51 3.89 10.74
N ALA A 134 6.65 2.64 11.19
CA ALA A 134 5.59 1.96 11.95
C ALA A 134 5.35 2.64 13.31
N ILE A 135 6.41 3.09 14.00
CA ILE A 135 6.27 3.86 15.25
C ILE A 135 5.55 5.18 14.97
N ILE A 136 5.96 5.92 13.94
CA ILE A 136 5.31 7.19 13.55
C ILE A 136 3.83 6.94 13.27
N LEU A 137 3.50 5.94 12.44
CA LEU A 137 2.13 5.59 12.11
C LEU A 137 1.31 5.27 13.36
N TYR A 138 1.85 4.47 14.27
CA TYR A 138 1.19 4.08 15.51
C TYR A 138 0.91 5.27 16.43
N VAL A 139 1.93 6.11 16.67
CA VAL A 139 1.80 7.29 17.53
C VAL A 139 0.79 8.29 16.96
N VAL A 140 0.91 8.60 15.65
CA VAL A 140 -0.01 9.54 14.99
C VAL A 140 -1.43 8.98 14.95
N ALA A 141 -1.60 7.67 14.75
CA ALA A 141 -2.92 7.02 14.77
C ALA A 141 -3.59 7.09 16.15
N ILE A 142 -2.84 6.99 17.25
CA ILE A 142 -3.38 7.19 18.60
C ILE A 142 -3.90 8.63 18.76
N ILE A 143 -3.12 9.62 18.33
CA ILE A 143 -3.54 11.03 18.39
C ILE A 143 -4.78 11.26 17.51
N ALA A 144 -4.79 10.69 16.31
CA ALA A 144 -5.90 10.75 15.37
C ALA A 144 -7.17 10.10 15.95
N TRP A 145 -7.03 8.98 16.67
CA TRP A 145 -8.15 8.30 17.32
C TRP A 145 -8.83 9.21 18.33
N PHE A 146 -8.08 9.89 19.21
CA PHE A 146 -8.62 10.86 20.14
C PHE A 146 -9.23 12.07 19.39
N ALA A 147 -8.53 12.61 18.38
CA ALA A 147 -9.02 13.73 17.60
C ALA A 147 -10.40 13.42 16.97
N ILE A 148 -10.55 12.26 16.34
CA ILE A 148 -11.82 11.85 15.72
C ILE A 148 -12.90 11.63 16.78
N LEU A 149 -12.62 11.00 17.91
CA LEU A 149 -13.60 10.75 18.95
C LEU A 149 -14.19 12.06 19.50
N PHE A 150 -13.37 13.07 19.74
CA PHE A 150 -13.82 14.32 20.33
C PHE A 150 -14.39 15.30 19.29
N THR A 151 -13.77 15.40 18.12
CA THR A 151 -14.14 16.41 17.11
C THR A 151 -14.97 15.86 15.94
N GLY A 152 -14.87 14.55 15.64
CA GLY A 152 -15.44 13.94 14.43
C GLY A 152 -14.65 14.28 13.16
N LYS A 153 -13.43 14.83 13.30
CA LYS A 153 -12.59 15.30 12.20
C LYS A 153 -11.18 14.76 12.31
N LEU A 154 -10.54 14.58 11.16
CA LEU A 154 -9.13 14.24 11.05
C LEU A 154 -8.42 15.35 10.27
N GLY A 155 -7.55 16.11 10.94
CA GLY A 155 -6.80 17.17 10.28
C GLY A 155 -5.76 16.63 9.29
N GLU A 156 -5.47 17.41 8.24
CA GLU A 156 -4.41 17.07 7.26
C GLU A 156 -3.05 16.83 7.91
N GLY A 157 -2.74 17.58 8.98
CA GLY A 157 -1.50 17.42 9.75
C GLY A 157 -1.34 16.06 10.42
N LEU A 158 -2.43 15.30 10.63
CA LEU A 158 -2.40 13.92 11.10
C LEU A 158 -2.54 12.92 9.95
N PHE A 159 -3.37 13.23 8.95
CA PHE A 159 -3.60 12.36 7.81
C PHE A 159 -2.33 12.16 6.96
N ASN A 160 -1.64 13.25 6.61
CA ASN A 160 -0.47 13.18 5.72
C ASN A 160 0.69 12.34 6.27
N PRO A 161 1.13 12.48 7.55
CA PRO A 161 2.16 11.60 8.11
C PRO A 161 1.73 10.13 8.14
N MET A 162 0.45 9.83 8.46
CA MET A 162 -0.06 8.45 8.45
C MET A 162 -0.05 7.87 7.04
N ARG A 163 -0.50 8.64 6.03
CA ARG A 163 -0.46 8.23 4.62
C ARG A 163 0.97 7.95 4.17
N SER A 164 1.90 8.85 4.50
CA SER A 164 3.32 8.70 4.13
C SER A 164 3.95 7.47 4.77
N ALA A 165 3.73 7.27 6.06
CA ALA A 165 4.24 6.10 6.77
C ALA A 165 3.65 4.80 6.22
N MET A 166 2.32 4.76 5.96
CA MET A 166 1.66 3.61 5.36
C MET A 166 2.21 3.31 3.96
N ALA A 167 2.40 4.33 3.11
CA ALA A 167 2.98 4.15 1.78
C ALA A 167 4.37 3.50 1.85
N TYR A 168 5.21 3.91 2.79
CA TYR A 168 6.52 3.30 3.00
C TYR A 168 6.41 1.83 3.44
N LEU A 169 5.51 1.53 4.38
CA LEU A 169 5.29 0.16 4.87
C LEU A 169 4.75 -0.75 3.76
N VAL A 170 3.85 -0.26 2.91
CA VAL A 170 3.33 -1.01 1.75
C VAL A 170 4.45 -1.31 0.75
N ARG A 171 5.30 -0.33 0.43
CA ARG A 171 6.46 -0.50 -0.44
C ARG A 171 7.45 -1.51 0.13
N THR A 172 7.72 -1.42 1.44
CA THR A 172 8.60 -2.37 2.15
C THR A 172 8.03 -3.78 2.11
N THR A 173 6.74 -3.95 2.38
CA THR A 173 6.09 -5.26 2.31
C THR A 173 6.18 -5.85 0.90
N GLY A 174 5.88 -5.06 -0.14
CA GLY A 174 6.01 -5.49 -1.53
C GLY A 174 7.45 -5.83 -1.93
N TYR A 175 8.43 -5.11 -1.39
CA TYR A 175 9.85 -5.45 -1.56
C TYR A 175 10.16 -6.83 -0.96
N PHE A 176 9.76 -7.13 0.27
CA PHE A 176 10.03 -8.44 0.90
C PHE A 176 9.19 -9.58 0.31
N LEU A 177 8.01 -9.29 -0.24
CA LEU A 177 7.21 -10.25 -1.03
C LEU A 177 7.76 -10.49 -2.45
N LEU A 178 8.92 -9.92 -2.79
CA LEU A 178 9.59 -10.09 -4.09
C LEU A 178 8.82 -9.49 -5.29
N ILE A 179 7.82 -8.64 -5.05
CA ILE A 179 7.00 -8.02 -6.10
C ILE A 179 7.84 -7.08 -6.97
N THR A 180 8.83 -6.42 -6.39
CA THR A 180 9.77 -5.54 -7.10
C THR A 180 11.21 -5.80 -6.67
N GLU A 181 12.17 -5.51 -7.54
CA GLU A 181 13.59 -5.50 -7.23
C GLU A 181 14.10 -4.13 -6.76
N ASP A 182 13.29 -3.10 -6.95
CA ASP A 182 13.65 -1.75 -6.61
C ASP A 182 13.66 -1.55 -5.10
N TYR A 183 14.68 -0.85 -4.63
CA TYR A 183 14.84 -0.53 -3.23
C TYR A 183 13.86 0.57 -2.83
N PRO A 184 13.06 0.42 -1.75
CA PRO A 184 12.13 1.45 -1.32
C PRO A 184 12.86 2.77 -1.04
N PRO A 185 12.43 3.89 -1.63
CA PRO A 185 13.08 5.18 -1.44
C PRO A 185 12.95 5.63 0.01
N PHE A 186 14.02 6.21 0.55
CA PHE A 186 14.04 6.74 1.92
C PHE A 186 13.23 8.03 2.06
N SER A 187 13.06 8.77 0.98
CA SER A 187 12.24 9.98 0.94
C SER A 187 10.82 9.65 0.50
N TYR A 188 9.85 10.31 1.14
CA TYR A 188 8.49 10.35 0.62
C TYR A 188 8.46 11.33 -0.55
N GLU A 189 8.71 10.82 -1.73
CA GLU A 189 8.23 11.48 -2.93
C GLU A 189 6.78 11.06 -3.13
N GLU A 190 5.87 12.02 -3.18
CA GLU A 190 4.50 11.76 -3.61
C GLU A 190 4.61 10.98 -4.91
N SER A 191 4.09 9.77 -4.92
CA SER A 191 3.78 9.07 -6.17
C SER A 191 2.91 10.04 -6.93
N GLY A 192 3.47 10.66 -7.98
CA GLY A 192 2.77 11.72 -8.72
C GLY A 192 1.41 11.22 -9.18
N ALA A 193 0.41 11.37 -8.36
CA ALA A 193 -0.94 11.57 -8.82
C ALA A 193 -0.86 12.88 -9.59
N ALA A 194 -0.89 12.81 -10.91
CA ALA A 194 -1.22 13.98 -11.70
C ALA A 194 -2.47 14.57 -11.06
N PRO A 195 -2.48 15.89 -10.73
CA PRO A 195 -3.66 16.49 -10.14
C PRO A 195 -4.84 16.14 -11.05
N ALA A 196 -5.90 15.57 -10.46
CA ALA A 196 -7.13 15.29 -11.17
C ALA A 196 -7.72 16.64 -11.61
N GLY A 197 -7.29 17.15 -12.75
CA GLY A 197 -7.63 18.48 -13.26
C GLY A 197 -6.89 18.88 -14.52
N GLN A 198 -5.84 18.14 -14.94
CA GLN A 198 -5.21 18.38 -16.23
C GLN A 198 -5.53 17.25 -17.22
N ILE A 199 -6.80 17.00 -17.43
CA ILE A 199 -7.26 16.38 -18.67
C ILE A 199 -7.30 17.53 -19.69
N SER A 200 -6.17 17.67 -20.38
CA SER A 200 -6.04 18.08 -21.78
C SER A 200 -7.06 19.09 -22.30
N SER A 201 -6.77 20.36 -22.17
CA SER A 201 -7.18 21.36 -23.16
C SER A 201 -6.21 21.38 -24.36
N GLU A 202 -5.54 20.26 -24.68
CA GLU A 202 -4.59 20.20 -25.79
C GLU A 202 -4.89 19.02 -26.68
N THR A 203 -5.87 19.19 -27.54
CA THR A 203 -5.95 18.76 -28.95
C THR A 203 -7.33 19.11 -29.50
N ALA A 204 -7.59 20.41 -29.70
CA ALA A 204 -8.49 20.81 -30.78
C ALA A 204 -7.64 20.84 -32.06
N PRO A 205 -7.95 20.08 -33.11
CA PRO A 205 -7.29 20.24 -34.38
C PRO A 205 -7.57 21.66 -34.93
N PRO A 206 -6.62 22.29 -35.64
CA PRO A 206 -6.82 23.60 -36.20
C PRO A 206 -7.97 23.57 -37.22
N PRO A 207 -8.78 24.63 -37.31
CA PRO A 207 -9.85 24.72 -38.28
C PRO A 207 -9.28 24.64 -39.69
N THR A 208 -9.84 23.75 -40.49
CA THR A 208 -9.55 23.68 -41.94
C THR A 208 -9.97 24.98 -42.58
N PRO A 209 -9.14 25.60 -43.40
CA PRO A 209 -9.54 26.77 -44.17
C PRO A 209 -10.53 26.35 -45.23
N GLU A 210 -11.73 26.90 -45.16
CA GLU A 210 -12.69 26.85 -46.24
C GLU A 210 -12.17 27.70 -47.41
N GLY A 211 -11.95 27.03 -48.59
CA GLY A 211 -11.71 27.64 -49.88
C GLY A 211 -13.00 27.67 -50.69
#